data_1f9d8560eb1e267f548721cf4de82ffc
#
_entry.id   1f9d8560eb1e267f548721cf4de82ffc
#
_cell.length_a   1.000
_cell.length_b   1.000
_cell.length_c   1.000
_cell.angle_alpha   90.00
_cell.angle_beta   90.00
_cell.angle_gamma   90.00
#
_symmetry.space_group_name_H-M   'P 1'
#
loop_
_entity.id
_entity.type
_entity.pdbx_description
1 polymer ?
#
loop_
_entity_poly.entity_id
_entity_poly.type
_entity_poly.pdbx_seq_one_letter_code
_entity_poly.pdbx_strand_id
1 'polypeptide(L)'
;ELFAQIGCDYCHRPSWTTGPDNIADPAKFFRGEELPRYPYQTIWPYTDMVQHKLMMASDIRGGWCRTTPLWGRGLHQKVTGSPTADRLHDCRARTTLEAIMWHGYSPQSDAYHTVVKFRALPKADRDAIIRFVDAI
;
A
#
# COMPACT_ATOMS: atom_id res chain seq x y z
N GLU A 1 -10.45 -11.38 3.15
CA GLU A 1 -11.04 -12.25 2.12
C GLU A 1 -11.44 -11.45 0.88
N LEU A 2 -12.37 -10.49 0.95
CA LEU A 2 -12.80 -9.65 -0.20
C LEU A 2 -11.64 -8.90 -0.87
N PHE A 3 -10.70 -8.38 -0.09
CA PHE A 3 -9.52 -7.66 -0.58
C PHE A 3 -8.68 -8.50 -1.56
N ALA A 4 -8.46 -9.79 -1.25
CA ALA A 4 -7.78 -10.72 -2.13
C ALA A 4 -8.68 -11.18 -3.29
N GLN A 5 -9.96 -11.40 -3.03
CA GLN A 5 -10.90 -11.87 -4.05
C GLN A 5 -10.98 -10.96 -5.27
N ILE A 6 -10.88 -9.64 -5.07
CA ILE A 6 -10.90 -8.69 -6.19
C ILE A 6 -9.51 -8.40 -6.77
N GLY A 7 -8.43 -8.89 -6.12
CA GLY A 7 -7.05 -8.82 -6.62
C GLY A 7 -6.23 -7.62 -6.11
N CYS A 8 -6.61 -6.99 -4.98
CA CYS A 8 -5.79 -5.96 -4.36
C CYS A 8 -4.45 -6.51 -3.85
N ASP A 9 -4.43 -7.79 -3.44
CA ASP A 9 -3.27 -8.48 -2.90
C ASP A 9 -2.19 -8.83 -3.93
N TYR A 10 -2.46 -8.67 -5.23
CA TYR A 10 -1.44 -8.84 -6.27
C TYR A 10 -0.30 -7.83 -6.13
N CYS A 11 -0.61 -6.59 -5.81
CA CYS A 11 0.36 -5.54 -5.52
C CYS A 11 0.52 -5.33 -4.02
N HIS A 12 -0.59 -5.26 -3.29
CA HIS A 12 -0.60 -5.15 -1.82
C HIS A 12 -0.44 -6.52 -1.16
N ARG A 13 0.68 -7.20 -1.45
CA ARG A 13 1.01 -8.51 -0.89
C ARG A 13 0.94 -8.46 0.64
N PRO A 14 0.13 -9.34 1.27
CA PRO A 14 -0.16 -9.23 2.69
C PRO A 14 1.06 -9.34 3.59
N SER A 15 1.95 -10.31 3.34
CA SER A 15 3.02 -10.64 4.28
C SER A 15 4.34 -10.97 3.59
N TRP A 16 5.40 -10.78 4.38
CA TRP A 16 6.76 -11.19 4.07
C TRP A 16 7.40 -11.83 5.29
N THR A 17 8.39 -12.67 5.06
CA THR A 17 9.32 -13.11 6.10
C THR A 17 10.60 -12.33 5.94
N THR A 18 11.08 -11.69 7.00
CA THR A 18 12.36 -10.97 6.99
C THR A 18 13.51 -11.93 6.76
N GLY A 19 14.57 -11.44 6.13
CA GLY A 19 15.77 -12.24 5.88
C GLY A 19 16.58 -12.56 7.14
N PRO A 20 17.68 -13.31 6.99
CA PRO A 20 18.63 -13.51 8.09
C PRO A 20 19.34 -12.18 8.45
N ASP A 21 19.81 -12.05 9.68
CA ASP A 21 20.49 -10.84 10.17
C ASP A 21 21.96 -10.74 9.75
N ASN A 22 22.47 -11.75 9.05
CA ASN A 22 23.86 -11.78 8.52
C ASN A 22 24.01 -11.13 7.13
N ILE A 23 22.95 -10.58 6.58
CA ILE A 23 22.99 -9.90 5.27
C ILE A 23 23.52 -8.48 5.46
N ALA A 24 24.67 -8.22 4.87
CA ALA A 24 25.38 -6.95 4.79
C ALA A 24 25.72 -6.29 6.14
N ASP A 25 26.93 -5.83 6.26
CA ASP A 25 27.37 -5.05 7.41
C ASP A 25 26.66 -3.68 7.42
N PRO A 26 25.66 -3.46 8.29
CA PRO A 26 24.96 -2.18 8.34
C PRO A 26 25.88 -1.03 8.80
N ALA A 27 27.03 -1.34 9.41
CA ALA A 27 28.01 -0.35 9.85
C ALA A 27 28.55 0.51 8.71
N LYS A 28 28.47 0.05 7.46
CA LYS A 28 28.80 0.87 6.29
C LYS A 28 27.83 2.04 6.08
N PHE A 29 26.59 1.89 6.54
CA PHE A 29 25.54 2.89 6.35
C PHE A 29 25.20 3.63 7.64
N PHE A 30 25.34 2.99 8.79
CA PHE A 30 24.94 3.49 10.11
C PHE A 30 26.14 3.46 11.04
N ARG A 31 26.90 4.53 11.07
CA ARG A 31 28.15 4.65 11.83
C ARG A 31 27.94 4.40 13.31
N GLY A 32 28.25 3.18 13.76
CA GLY A 32 28.37 2.84 15.17
C GLY A 32 27.09 2.62 15.96
N GLU A 33 25.91 2.68 15.33
CA GLU A 33 24.66 2.33 15.98
C GLU A 33 24.25 0.89 15.64
N GLU A 34 23.90 0.13 16.66
CA GLU A 34 23.30 -1.18 16.47
C GLU A 34 21.88 -1.03 15.95
N LEU A 35 21.64 -1.47 14.70
CA LEU A 35 20.28 -1.50 14.17
C LEU A 35 19.50 -2.65 14.81
N PRO A 36 18.21 -2.41 15.14
CA PRO A 36 17.34 -3.48 15.57
C PRO A 36 17.30 -4.57 14.50
N ARG A 37 17.53 -5.81 14.89
CA ARG A 37 17.53 -6.97 14.00
C ARG A 37 16.30 -7.82 14.28
N TYR A 38 15.57 -8.13 13.22
CA TYR A 38 14.35 -8.92 13.27
C TYR A 38 14.42 -10.07 12.25
N PRO A 39 15.35 -11.03 12.41
CA PRO A 39 15.51 -12.11 11.45
C PRO A 39 14.31 -13.07 11.50
N TYR A 40 13.94 -13.56 10.34
CA TYR A 40 12.89 -14.59 10.17
C TYR A 40 11.54 -14.24 10.80
N GLN A 41 11.24 -12.95 10.93
CA GLN A 41 9.95 -12.50 11.42
C GLN A 41 8.94 -12.40 10.28
N THR A 42 7.73 -12.88 10.50
CA THR A 42 6.62 -12.59 9.60
C THR A 42 6.09 -11.20 9.86
N ILE A 43 6.03 -10.38 8.82
CA ILE A 43 5.51 -9.01 8.86
C ILE A 43 4.37 -8.87 7.85
N TRP A 44 3.44 -7.94 8.10
CA TRP A 44 2.25 -7.72 7.26
C TRP A 44 2.19 -6.29 6.72
N PRO A 45 3.10 -5.88 5.83
CA PRO A 45 3.15 -4.52 5.31
C PRO A 45 2.12 -4.24 4.21
N TYR A 46 1.51 -5.26 3.63
CA TYR A 46 0.58 -5.12 2.50
C TYR A 46 1.20 -4.35 1.33
N THR A 47 2.33 -4.81 0.85
CA THR A 47 3.07 -4.28 -0.31
C THR A 47 3.97 -5.35 -0.92
N ASP A 48 4.16 -5.30 -2.22
CA ASP A 48 5.19 -6.06 -2.94
C ASP A 48 6.50 -5.28 -3.10
N MET A 49 6.51 -4.01 -2.70
CA MET A 49 7.64 -3.07 -2.80
C MET A 49 8.05 -2.72 -4.24
N VAL A 50 7.26 -3.09 -5.23
CA VAL A 50 7.53 -2.90 -6.66
C VAL A 50 6.75 -1.70 -7.21
N GLN A 51 7.18 -1.17 -8.34
CA GLN A 51 6.45 -0.15 -9.09
C GLN A 51 5.49 -0.79 -10.08
N HIS A 52 4.26 -0.27 -10.13
CA HIS A 52 3.24 -0.63 -11.09
C HIS A 52 2.79 0.59 -11.89
N LYS A 53 2.33 0.34 -13.11
CA LYS A 53 1.86 1.39 -13.99
C LYS A 53 0.41 1.73 -13.65
N LEU A 54 0.20 2.81 -12.91
CA LEU A 54 -1.13 3.28 -12.55
C LEU A 54 -1.63 4.42 -13.44
N MET A 55 -0.82 4.88 -14.40
CA MET A 55 -1.12 5.99 -15.32
C MET A 55 -1.35 7.34 -14.65
N MET A 56 -1.18 7.44 -13.35
CA MET A 56 -1.20 8.71 -12.64
C MET A 56 0.13 9.45 -12.85
N ALA A 57 0.09 10.76 -13.03
CA ALA A 57 1.30 11.56 -13.13
C ALA A 57 2.16 11.42 -11.88
N SER A 58 3.44 11.20 -12.07
CA SER A 58 4.44 11.13 -11.01
C SER A 58 5.71 11.84 -11.47
N ASP A 59 6.43 12.45 -10.54
CA ASP A 59 7.65 13.21 -10.84
C ASP A 59 8.81 12.33 -11.29
N ILE A 60 8.76 11.03 -11.05
CA ILE A 60 9.87 10.12 -11.29
C ILE A 60 9.72 9.41 -12.63
N ARG A 61 8.57 8.81 -12.89
CA ARG A 61 8.25 8.14 -14.16
C ARG A 61 6.77 8.29 -14.43
N GLY A 62 6.39 9.01 -15.46
CA GLY A 62 5.00 9.26 -15.80
C GLY A 62 4.12 8.01 -15.72
N GLY A 63 3.24 7.96 -14.74
CA GLY A 63 2.29 6.88 -14.54
C GLY A 63 2.75 5.68 -13.73
N TRP A 64 4.01 5.57 -13.31
CA TRP A 64 4.50 4.49 -12.45
C TRP A 64 4.49 4.90 -10.98
N CYS A 65 3.94 4.05 -10.12
CA CYS A 65 3.84 4.28 -8.68
C CYS A 65 4.32 3.05 -7.92
N ARG A 66 5.15 3.25 -6.89
CA ARG A 66 5.54 2.17 -5.99
C ARG A 66 4.35 1.79 -5.11
N THR A 67 4.12 0.50 -4.94
CA THR A 67 3.11 0.01 -3.99
C THR A 67 3.48 0.47 -2.58
N THR A 68 2.70 1.39 -2.04
CA THR A 68 2.89 1.89 -0.67
C THR A 68 2.45 0.83 0.33
N PRO A 69 3.21 0.55 1.40
CA PRO A 69 2.74 -0.27 2.50
C PRO A 69 1.44 0.27 3.08
N LEU A 70 0.50 -0.61 3.38
CA LEU A 70 -0.79 -0.20 3.97
C LEU A 70 -0.79 -0.28 5.50
N TRP A 71 0.16 -1.00 6.12
CA TRP A 71 0.25 -1.06 7.57
C TRP A 71 0.40 0.32 8.21
N GLY A 72 -0.24 0.52 9.34
CA GLY A 72 -0.23 1.80 10.05
C GLY A 72 -1.22 2.84 9.50
N ARG A 73 -2.04 2.49 8.49
CA ARG A 73 -3.06 3.42 7.98
C ARG A 73 -4.08 3.80 9.05
N GLY A 74 -4.47 2.86 9.88
CA GLY A 74 -5.38 3.12 11.02
C GLY A 74 -4.81 4.08 12.07
N LEU A 75 -3.51 4.28 12.09
CA LEU A 75 -2.84 5.19 13.03
C LEU A 75 -2.66 6.61 12.50
N HIS A 76 -2.91 6.85 11.21
CA HIS A 76 -2.58 8.12 10.57
C HIS A 76 -3.19 9.33 11.30
N GLN A 77 -4.49 9.31 11.57
CA GLN A 77 -5.17 10.40 12.28
C GLN A 77 -4.58 10.62 13.68
N LYS A 78 -4.30 9.53 14.39
CA LYS A 78 -3.74 9.58 15.76
C LYS A 78 -2.35 10.19 15.78
N VAL A 79 -1.52 9.87 14.77
CA VAL A 79 -0.13 10.33 14.70
C VAL A 79 -0.02 11.76 14.18
N THR A 80 -0.80 12.11 13.17
CA THR A 80 -0.71 13.42 12.50
C THR A 80 -1.65 14.47 13.09
N GLY A 81 -2.68 14.05 13.83
CA GLY A 81 -3.75 14.95 14.31
C GLY A 81 -4.71 15.42 13.19
N SER A 82 -4.46 15.01 11.94
CA SER A 82 -5.30 15.40 10.81
C SER A 82 -6.52 14.47 10.70
N PRO A 83 -7.73 15.00 10.53
CA PRO A 83 -8.93 14.18 10.31
C PRO A 83 -8.94 13.50 8.94
N THR A 84 -8.12 13.96 8.02
CA THR A 84 -7.98 13.39 6.68
C THR A 84 -6.55 12.92 6.46
N ALA A 85 -6.40 11.76 5.83
CA ALA A 85 -5.11 11.25 5.41
C ALA A 85 -4.95 11.46 3.91
N ASP A 86 -3.97 12.24 3.51
CA ASP A 86 -3.59 12.31 2.12
C ASP A 86 -3.04 10.95 1.67
N ARG A 87 -3.53 10.45 0.55
CA ARG A 87 -3.18 9.16 0.00
C ARG A 87 -2.67 9.31 -1.43
N LEU A 88 -1.94 8.29 -1.90
CA LEU A 88 -1.18 8.27 -3.14
C LEU A 88 0.08 9.15 -3.05
N HIS A 89 0.95 9.07 -4.06
CA HIS A 89 2.24 9.76 -4.03
C HIS A 89 2.16 11.29 -4.09
N ASP A 90 1.09 11.78 -4.67
CA ASP A 90 0.85 13.21 -4.92
C ASP A 90 -0.28 13.78 -4.08
N CYS A 91 -0.70 13.04 -3.05
CA CYS A 91 -1.72 13.46 -2.09
C CYS A 91 -3.09 13.78 -2.72
N ARG A 92 -3.37 13.27 -3.93
CA ARG A 92 -4.61 13.58 -4.65
C ARG A 92 -5.87 12.94 -4.06
N ALA A 93 -5.74 11.91 -3.26
CA ALA A 93 -6.87 11.21 -2.64
C ALA A 93 -6.91 11.53 -1.14
N ARG A 94 -8.08 11.91 -0.64
CA ARG A 94 -8.33 12.26 0.77
C ARG A 94 -8.95 11.12 1.57
N THR A 95 -9.48 10.13 0.89
CA THR A 95 -10.13 8.97 1.49
C THR A 95 -9.61 7.69 0.86
N THR A 96 -9.79 6.57 1.56
CA THR A 96 -9.47 5.24 1.01
C THR A 96 -10.29 4.92 -0.22
N LEU A 97 -11.57 5.32 -0.24
CA LEU A 97 -12.42 5.18 -1.43
C LEU A 97 -11.84 5.93 -2.63
N GLU A 98 -11.47 7.20 -2.45
CA GLU A 98 -10.86 7.98 -3.53
C GLU A 98 -9.56 7.34 -4.02
N ALA A 99 -8.71 6.87 -3.11
CA ALA A 99 -7.47 6.19 -3.48
C ALA A 99 -7.75 4.94 -4.33
N ILE A 100 -8.70 4.09 -3.92
CA ILE A 100 -9.11 2.92 -4.71
C ILE A 100 -9.59 3.35 -6.10
N MET A 101 -10.43 4.37 -6.18
CA MET A 101 -10.98 4.83 -7.46
C MET A 101 -9.90 5.39 -8.40
N TRP A 102 -8.89 6.09 -7.86
CA TRP A 102 -7.76 6.58 -8.64
C TRP A 102 -6.90 5.48 -9.25
N HIS A 103 -6.83 4.29 -8.63
CA HIS A 103 -6.15 3.13 -9.23
C HIS A 103 -6.75 2.73 -10.61
N GLY A 104 -8.01 3.04 -10.84
CA GLY A 104 -8.69 2.80 -12.11
C GLY A 104 -8.81 4.03 -13.01
N TYR A 105 -7.95 5.03 -12.83
CA TYR A 105 -7.98 6.28 -13.61
C TYR A 105 -7.93 6.06 -15.13
N SER A 106 -7.17 5.07 -15.57
CA SER A 106 -7.03 4.73 -16.99
C SER A 106 -7.24 3.23 -17.20
N PRO A 107 -7.84 2.82 -18.34
CA PRO A 107 -7.89 1.41 -18.74
C PRO A 107 -6.52 0.74 -18.90
N GLN A 108 -5.45 1.52 -19.08
CA GLN A 108 -4.07 1.02 -19.14
C GLN A 108 -3.41 0.89 -17.76
N SER A 109 -4.12 1.22 -16.68
CA SER A 109 -3.63 0.97 -15.32
C SER A 109 -3.59 -0.52 -15.01
N ASP A 110 -2.49 -0.99 -14.41
CA ASP A 110 -2.36 -2.38 -13.97
C ASP A 110 -3.45 -2.78 -12.96
N ALA A 111 -3.99 -1.80 -12.22
CA ALA A 111 -5.05 -2.02 -11.25
C ALA A 111 -6.49 -1.80 -11.81
N TYR A 112 -6.63 -1.49 -13.10
CA TYR A 112 -7.94 -1.14 -13.67
C TYR A 112 -9.01 -2.21 -13.44
N HIS A 113 -8.69 -3.47 -13.72
CA HIS A 113 -9.65 -4.58 -13.56
C HIS A 113 -10.04 -4.82 -12.09
N THR A 114 -9.14 -4.58 -11.15
CA THR A 114 -9.43 -4.62 -9.72
C THR A 114 -10.46 -3.56 -9.33
N VAL A 115 -10.31 -2.33 -9.87
CA VAL A 115 -11.29 -1.25 -9.61
C VAL A 115 -12.64 -1.55 -10.26
N VAL A 116 -12.66 -2.15 -11.45
CA VAL A 116 -13.92 -2.61 -12.08
C VAL A 116 -14.63 -3.63 -11.18
N LYS A 117 -13.91 -4.63 -10.65
CA LYS A 117 -14.47 -5.60 -9.71
C LYS A 117 -14.96 -4.93 -8.42
N PHE A 118 -14.18 -4.02 -7.84
CA PHE A 118 -14.57 -3.25 -6.66
C PHE A 118 -15.89 -2.50 -6.87
N ARG A 119 -16.04 -1.82 -8.00
CA ARG A 119 -17.27 -1.08 -8.35
C ARG A 119 -18.48 -1.98 -8.49
N ALA A 120 -18.30 -3.22 -8.95
CA ALA A 120 -19.37 -4.21 -9.11
C ALA A 120 -19.83 -4.84 -7.78
N LEU A 121 -19.05 -4.71 -6.71
CA LEU A 121 -19.43 -5.25 -5.41
C LEU A 121 -20.65 -4.54 -4.82
N PRO A 122 -21.47 -5.22 -4.00
CA PRO A 122 -22.45 -4.59 -3.14
C PRO A 122 -21.83 -3.51 -2.25
N LYS A 123 -22.61 -2.49 -1.88
CA LYS A 123 -22.10 -1.39 -1.03
C LYS A 123 -21.47 -1.91 0.27
N ALA A 124 -22.11 -2.88 0.92
CA ALA A 124 -21.62 -3.45 2.18
C ALA A 124 -20.19 -4.05 2.05
N ASP A 125 -19.92 -4.71 0.94
CA ASP A 125 -18.61 -5.33 0.66
C ASP A 125 -17.54 -4.28 0.33
N ARG A 126 -17.91 -3.24 -0.44
CA ARG A 126 -17.01 -2.09 -0.66
C ARG A 126 -16.65 -1.40 0.65
N ASP A 127 -17.65 -1.15 1.50
CA ASP A 127 -17.44 -0.56 2.81
C ASP A 127 -16.56 -1.45 3.72
N ALA A 128 -16.70 -2.78 3.61
CA ALA A 128 -15.85 -3.71 4.35
C ALA A 128 -14.39 -3.66 3.92
N ILE A 129 -14.11 -3.54 2.62
CA ILE A 129 -12.74 -3.36 2.11
C ILE A 129 -12.15 -2.04 2.60
N ILE A 130 -12.91 -0.95 2.54
CA ILE A 130 -12.48 0.38 3.02
C ILE A 130 -12.13 0.31 4.51
N ARG A 131 -13.05 -0.23 5.34
CA ARG A 131 -12.81 -0.39 6.78
C ARG A 131 -11.58 -1.24 7.07
N PHE A 132 -11.35 -2.30 6.29
CA PHE A 132 -10.15 -3.13 6.44
C PHE A 132 -8.87 -2.32 6.22
N VAL A 133 -8.79 -1.56 5.12
CA VAL A 133 -7.61 -0.73 4.80
C VAL A 133 -7.42 0.39 5.83
N ASP A 134 -8.51 0.96 6.35
CA ASP A 134 -8.44 2.02 7.36
C ASP A 134 -8.12 1.49 8.77
N ALA A 135 -8.13 0.17 8.97
CA ALA A 135 -7.86 -0.48 10.27
C ALA A 135 -6.43 -1.04 10.41
N ILE A 136 -5.70 -1.24 9.32
CA ILE A 136 -4.37 -1.86 9.29
C ILE A 136 -3.21 -0.89 9.36
#